data_b51ca149218d6bb97f09de2cda263cb5
#
_entry.id   b51ca149218d6bb97f09de2cda263cb5
#
_cell.length_a   1.000
_cell.length_b   1.000
_cell.length_c   1.000
_cell.angle_alpha   90.00
_cell.angle_beta   90.00
_cell.angle_gamma   90.00
#
_symmetry.space_group_name_H-M   'P 1'
#
loop_
_entity.id
_entity.type
_entity.pdbx_description
1 polymer ?
#
loop_
_entity_poly.entity_id
_entity_poly.type
_entity_poly.pdbx_seq_one_letter_code
_entity_poly.pdbx_strand_id
1 'polypeptide(L)'
;MRWGITILFLVTFCVVKAQSCIGTWVTIDDKTGKKKSKVELYKSGDKLYGKIVYLYPKEGREDNPKCKKCKDDRKDQPIVGLQIIRGMKWDGSEWGDGTILDPESGTVYSCAIWIDRDNYNKLHVRGYSGILFRTQTWLKE
;
A
#
# COMPACT_ATOMS: atom_id res chain seq x y z
N MET A 1 62.27 -12.92 18.37
CA MET A 1 61.20 -13.21 17.39
C MET A 1 59.86 -12.76 17.98
N ARG A 2 59.28 -11.71 17.42
CA ARG A 2 57.94 -11.24 17.80
C ARG A 2 56.92 -11.81 16.80
N TRP A 3 56.07 -12.68 17.28
CA TRP A 3 54.96 -13.19 16.48
C TRP A 3 53.77 -12.25 16.62
N GLY A 4 53.51 -11.45 15.58
CA GLY A 4 52.35 -10.62 15.52
C GLY A 4 51.12 -11.45 15.16
N ILE A 5 50.19 -11.63 16.08
CA ILE A 5 48.89 -12.21 15.81
C ILE A 5 48.02 -11.13 15.20
N THR A 6 47.84 -11.20 13.89
CA THR A 6 46.88 -10.34 13.20
C THR A 6 45.46 -10.96 13.39
N ILE A 7 44.70 -10.37 14.30
CA ILE A 7 43.28 -10.74 14.48
C ILE A 7 42.48 -10.09 13.34
N LEU A 8 42.08 -10.89 12.37
CA LEU A 8 41.21 -10.49 11.30
C LEU A 8 39.75 -10.40 11.86
N PHE A 9 39.31 -9.20 12.14
CA PHE A 9 37.89 -8.97 12.49
C PHE A 9 37.02 -9.17 11.25
N LEU A 10 36.36 -10.33 11.17
CA LEU A 10 35.32 -10.57 10.18
C LEU A 10 34.08 -9.78 10.58
N VAL A 11 33.88 -8.59 9.99
CA VAL A 11 32.66 -7.84 10.14
C VAL A 11 31.57 -8.52 9.30
N THR A 12 30.75 -9.34 9.94
CA THR A 12 29.58 -9.92 9.30
C THR A 12 28.55 -8.80 9.12
N PHE A 13 28.46 -8.27 7.91
CA PHE A 13 27.35 -7.38 7.54
C PHE A 13 26.06 -8.21 7.52
N CYS A 14 25.29 -8.09 8.60
CA CYS A 14 23.92 -8.58 8.62
C CYS A 14 23.10 -7.67 7.68
N VAL A 15 22.89 -8.11 6.44
CA VAL A 15 21.96 -7.43 5.52
C VAL A 15 20.55 -7.72 6.04
N VAL A 16 20.03 -6.83 6.88
CA VAL A 16 18.62 -6.83 7.26
C VAL A 16 17.84 -6.47 5.99
N LYS A 17 17.24 -7.47 5.34
CA LYS A 17 16.31 -7.21 4.25
C LYS A 17 15.10 -6.50 4.85
N ALA A 18 14.97 -5.21 4.56
CA ALA A 18 13.74 -4.47 4.86
C ALA A 18 12.58 -5.16 4.13
N GLN A 19 11.52 -5.51 4.87
CA GLN A 19 10.32 -6.10 4.28
C GLN A 19 9.69 -5.08 3.33
N SER A 20 9.55 -5.45 2.07
CA SER A 20 8.98 -4.59 1.04
C SER A 20 7.46 -4.75 0.98
N CYS A 21 6.72 -3.64 0.92
CA CYS A 21 5.29 -3.65 0.62
C CYS A 21 4.98 -3.72 -0.89
N ILE A 22 6.02 -3.77 -1.73
CA ILE A 22 5.86 -3.89 -3.19
C ILE A 22 5.21 -5.22 -3.53
N GLY A 23 4.23 -5.19 -4.41
CA GLY A 23 3.49 -6.37 -4.86
C GLY A 23 1.99 -6.17 -4.79
N THR A 24 1.24 -7.27 -4.89
CA THR A 24 -0.21 -7.27 -4.96
C THR A 24 -0.82 -7.65 -3.62
N TRP A 25 -1.80 -6.86 -3.20
CA TRP A 25 -2.51 -7.02 -1.94
C TRP A 25 -4.01 -7.11 -2.16
N VAL A 26 -4.67 -7.97 -1.39
CA VAL A 26 -6.12 -8.14 -1.42
C VAL A 26 -6.74 -7.21 -0.38
N THR A 27 -7.64 -6.35 -0.82
CA THR A 27 -8.40 -5.48 0.07
C THR A 27 -9.69 -6.17 0.51
N ILE A 28 -10.10 -5.88 1.74
CA ILE A 28 -11.29 -6.48 2.37
C ILE A 28 -12.33 -5.39 2.59
N ASP A 29 -13.58 -5.70 2.26
CA ASP A 29 -14.71 -4.82 2.57
C ASP A 29 -14.97 -4.83 4.08
N ASP A 30 -14.90 -3.66 4.71
CA ASP A 30 -15.03 -3.54 6.17
C ASP A 30 -16.43 -3.85 6.67
N LYS A 31 -17.46 -3.72 5.82
CA LYS A 31 -18.84 -3.99 6.19
C LYS A 31 -19.21 -5.46 6.10
N THR A 32 -18.68 -6.16 5.09
CA THR A 32 -19.03 -7.55 4.79
C THR A 32 -17.95 -8.55 5.13
N GLY A 33 -16.71 -8.12 5.28
CA GLY A 33 -15.54 -9.00 5.46
C GLY A 33 -15.13 -9.76 4.19
N LYS A 34 -15.77 -9.46 3.06
CA LYS A 34 -15.49 -10.11 1.77
C LYS A 34 -14.32 -9.43 1.06
N LYS A 35 -13.63 -10.18 0.20
CA LYS A 35 -12.62 -9.65 -0.69
C LYS A 35 -13.24 -8.62 -1.63
N LYS A 36 -12.62 -7.45 -1.73
CA LYS A 36 -13.13 -6.32 -2.50
C LYS A 36 -12.37 -6.10 -3.79
N SER A 37 -11.06 -6.01 -3.72
CA SER A 37 -10.19 -5.74 -4.85
C SER A 37 -8.78 -6.28 -4.63
N LYS A 38 -7.98 -6.27 -5.71
CA LYS A 38 -6.54 -6.43 -5.61
C LYS A 38 -5.87 -5.11 -5.99
N VAL A 39 -4.92 -4.68 -5.19
CA VAL A 39 -4.16 -3.46 -5.39
C VAL A 39 -2.69 -3.82 -5.54
N GLU A 40 -2.09 -3.38 -6.62
CA GLU A 40 -0.65 -3.50 -6.85
C GLU A 40 0.05 -2.25 -6.34
N LEU A 41 0.95 -2.43 -5.37
CA LEU A 41 1.85 -1.38 -4.90
C LEU A 41 3.16 -1.44 -5.67
N TYR A 42 3.60 -0.29 -6.18
CA TYR A 42 4.81 -0.17 -6.98
C TYR A 42 5.52 1.16 -6.70
N LYS A 43 6.81 1.17 -6.94
CA LYS A 43 7.61 2.40 -6.85
C LYS A 43 7.72 3.07 -8.21
N SER A 44 7.66 4.40 -8.21
CA SER A 44 8.05 5.25 -9.31
C SER A 44 9.02 6.30 -8.78
N GLY A 45 10.28 6.20 -9.15
CA GLY A 45 11.36 6.90 -8.48
C GLY A 45 11.49 6.42 -7.03
N ASP A 46 11.50 7.35 -6.09
CA ASP A 46 11.57 7.10 -4.65
C ASP A 46 10.20 7.08 -3.95
N LYS A 47 9.12 7.25 -4.70
CA LYS A 47 7.75 7.31 -4.18
C LYS A 47 6.97 6.02 -4.44
N LEU A 48 6.05 5.70 -3.55
CA LEU A 48 5.15 4.56 -3.67
C LEU A 48 3.81 5.00 -4.24
N TYR A 49 3.30 4.17 -5.15
CA TYR A 49 1.99 4.29 -5.79
C TYR A 49 1.25 2.97 -5.69
N GLY A 50 -0.05 3.01 -5.88
CA GLY A 50 -0.89 1.82 -5.91
C GLY A 50 -2.04 1.96 -6.88
N LYS A 51 -2.31 0.89 -7.64
CA LYS A 51 -3.44 0.83 -8.58
C LYS A 51 -4.28 -0.41 -8.36
N ILE A 52 -5.57 -0.28 -8.57
CA ILE A 52 -6.47 -1.42 -8.57
C ILE A 52 -6.21 -2.24 -9.83
N VAL A 53 -5.87 -3.52 -9.67
CA VAL A 53 -5.62 -4.43 -10.79
C VAL A 53 -6.74 -5.46 -10.97
N TYR A 54 -7.61 -5.62 -9.98
CA TYR A 54 -8.73 -6.54 -10.03
C TYR A 54 -9.86 -6.08 -9.08
N LEU A 55 -11.10 -6.26 -9.50
CA LEU A 55 -12.29 -6.11 -8.67
C LEU A 55 -13.00 -7.45 -8.52
N TYR A 56 -13.24 -7.86 -7.27
CA TYR A 56 -14.07 -9.03 -7.03
C TYR A 56 -15.52 -8.72 -7.40
N PRO A 57 -16.24 -9.66 -8.03
CA PRO A 57 -17.64 -9.46 -8.40
C PRO A 57 -18.49 -9.06 -7.20
N LYS A 58 -19.39 -8.12 -7.42
CA LYS A 58 -20.36 -7.64 -6.43
C LYS A 58 -21.74 -7.56 -7.07
N GLU A 59 -22.74 -8.10 -6.38
CA GLU A 59 -24.12 -8.05 -6.82
C GLU A 59 -24.59 -6.60 -7.03
N GLY A 60 -25.30 -6.34 -8.12
CA GLY A 60 -25.82 -5.02 -8.46
C GLY A 60 -24.80 -4.02 -8.98
N ARG A 61 -23.57 -4.45 -9.24
CA ARG A 61 -22.50 -3.60 -9.78
C ARG A 61 -21.97 -4.15 -11.11
N GLU A 62 -21.67 -3.29 -12.06
CA GLU A 62 -20.90 -3.63 -13.26
C GLU A 62 -19.54 -4.23 -12.89
N ASP A 63 -18.98 -5.08 -13.75
CA ASP A 63 -17.69 -5.72 -13.49
C ASP A 63 -16.52 -4.72 -13.42
N ASN A 64 -16.57 -3.68 -14.26
CA ASN A 64 -15.56 -2.62 -14.25
C ASN A 64 -16.22 -1.24 -14.40
N PRO A 65 -16.80 -0.69 -13.32
CA PRO A 65 -17.43 0.62 -13.36
C PRO A 65 -16.40 1.74 -13.50
N LYS A 66 -16.84 2.91 -13.90
CA LYS A 66 -16.04 4.13 -13.93
C LYS A 66 -16.10 4.86 -12.58
N CYS A 67 -15.06 5.61 -12.25
CA CYS A 67 -15.04 6.46 -11.05
C CYS A 67 -15.86 7.74 -11.30
N LYS A 68 -17.18 7.63 -11.16
CA LYS A 68 -18.11 8.75 -11.41
C LYS A 68 -18.00 9.87 -10.38
N LYS A 69 -17.58 9.55 -9.16
CA LYS A 69 -17.46 10.50 -8.05
C LYS A 69 -16.06 11.09 -7.88
N CYS A 70 -15.08 10.62 -8.64
CA CYS A 70 -13.75 11.22 -8.66
C CYS A 70 -13.81 12.67 -9.17
N LYS A 71 -12.96 13.54 -8.66
CA LYS A 71 -12.96 14.99 -8.95
C LYS A 71 -11.74 15.48 -9.71
N ASP A 72 -10.67 14.68 -9.75
CA ASP A 72 -9.41 15.01 -10.40
C ASP A 72 -9.31 14.32 -11.79
N ASP A 73 -8.08 14.08 -12.26
CA ASP A 73 -7.78 13.37 -13.50
C ASP A 73 -8.36 11.95 -13.58
N ARG A 74 -8.81 11.39 -12.44
CA ARG A 74 -9.41 10.05 -12.34
C ARG A 74 -10.92 10.04 -12.58
N LYS A 75 -11.53 11.20 -12.76
CA LYS A 75 -12.96 11.34 -13.08
C LYS A 75 -13.31 10.52 -14.32
N ASP A 76 -14.33 9.67 -14.19
CA ASP A 76 -14.85 8.78 -15.24
C ASP A 76 -13.85 7.76 -15.79
N GLN A 77 -12.72 7.55 -15.13
CA GLN A 77 -11.78 6.49 -15.48
C GLN A 77 -12.26 5.14 -14.95
N PRO A 78 -11.97 4.03 -15.67
CA PRO A 78 -12.29 2.69 -15.16
C PRO A 78 -11.64 2.44 -13.80
N ILE A 79 -12.35 1.75 -12.91
CA ILE A 79 -11.82 1.41 -11.58
C ILE A 79 -10.67 0.42 -11.69
N VAL A 80 -10.76 -0.58 -12.56
CA VAL A 80 -9.60 -1.45 -12.85
C VAL A 80 -8.55 -0.66 -13.63
N GLY A 81 -7.35 -0.58 -13.08
CA GLY A 81 -6.26 0.25 -13.57
C GLY A 81 -6.15 1.61 -12.88
N LEU A 82 -7.13 1.98 -12.03
CA LEU A 82 -7.15 3.28 -11.36
C LEU A 82 -6.06 3.36 -10.30
N GLN A 83 -5.27 4.43 -10.36
CA GLN A 83 -4.26 4.74 -9.36
C GLN A 83 -4.95 5.33 -8.12
N ILE A 84 -5.03 4.57 -7.04
CA ILE A 84 -5.70 4.99 -5.81
C ILE A 84 -4.74 5.47 -4.72
N ILE A 85 -3.47 5.06 -4.79
CA ILE A 85 -2.42 5.51 -3.85
C ILE A 85 -1.40 6.31 -4.64
N ARG A 86 -1.09 7.52 -4.16
CA ARG A 86 -0.20 8.44 -4.86
C ARG A 86 0.80 9.09 -3.92
N GLY A 87 2.05 9.13 -4.38
CA GLY A 87 3.08 9.99 -3.86
C GLY A 87 3.53 9.69 -2.43
N MET A 88 3.42 8.44 -1.98
CA MET A 88 3.87 8.05 -0.65
C MET A 88 5.38 8.15 -0.53
N LYS A 89 5.86 8.70 0.59
CA LYS A 89 7.29 8.88 0.90
C LYS A 89 7.69 7.95 2.03
N TRP A 90 8.85 7.33 1.91
CA TRP A 90 9.44 6.52 2.97
C TRP A 90 10.13 7.39 4.01
N ASP A 91 9.80 7.21 5.30
CA ASP A 91 10.36 7.97 6.42
C ASP A 91 11.42 7.21 7.24
N GLY A 92 11.76 5.99 6.82
CA GLY A 92 12.65 5.07 7.54
C GLY A 92 11.92 3.95 8.28
N SER A 93 10.60 4.06 8.49
CA SER A 93 9.79 3.05 9.16
C SER A 93 8.48 2.74 8.45
N GLU A 94 7.87 3.73 7.83
CA GLU A 94 6.59 3.60 7.10
C GLU A 94 6.54 4.52 5.89
N TRP A 95 5.57 4.26 5.02
CA TRP A 95 5.22 5.14 3.91
C TRP A 95 4.16 6.14 4.36
N GLY A 96 4.39 7.42 4.12
CA GLY A 96 3.49 8.51 4.50
C GLY A 96 3.51 9.67 3.52
N ASP A 97 2.91 10.79 3.90
CA ASP A 97 2.85 12.05 3.13
C ASP A 97 2.28 11.93 1.71
N GLY A 98 1.55 10.89 1.45
CA GLY A 98 0.83 10.68 0.20
C GLY A 98 -0.67 10.61 0.44
N THR A 99 -1.39 10.16 -0.58
CA THR A 99 -2.85 10.13 -0.57
C THR A 99 -3.41 8.76 -0.96
N ILE A 100 -4.62 8.50 -0.50
CA ILE A 100 -5.44 7.37 -0.93
C ILE A 100 -6.82 7.88 -1.36
N LEU A 101 -7.29 7.39 -2.51
CA LEU A 101 -8.61 7.64 -3.03
C LEU A 101 -9.56 6.52 -2.62
N ASP A 102 -10.73 6.88 -2.12
CA ASP A 102 -11.88 5.99 -2.07
C ASP A 102 -12.72 6.19 -3.34
N PRO A 103 -12.70 5.24 -4.29
CA PRO A 103 -13.43 5.43 -5.54
C PRO A 103 -14.96 5.37 -5.39
N GLU A 104 -15.47 4.81 -4.30
CA GLU A 104 -16.91 4.77 -4.04
C GLU A 104 -17.47 6.15 -3.67
N SER A 105 -16.72 6.94 -2.91
CA SER A 105 -17.09 8.30 -2.49
C SER A 105 -16.44 9.40 -3.31
N GLY A 106 -15.36 9.09 -4.03
CA GLY A 106 -14.52 10.07 -4.71
C GLY A 106 -13.65 10.90 -3.76
N THR A 107 -13.63 10.56 -2.48
CA THR A 107 -12.87 11.30 -1.47
C THR A 107 -11.40 10.87 -1.47
N VAL A 108 -10.50 11.85 -1.37
CA VAL A 108 -9.06 11.66 -1.24
C VAL A 108 -8.65 11.95 0.20
N TYR A 109 -7.95 11.01 0.81
CA TYR A 109 -7.45 11.10 2.19
C TYR A 109 -5.93 11.16 2.21
N SER A 110 -5.36 11.79 3.24
CA SER A 110 -3.95 11.56 3.59
C SER A 110 -3.76 10.11 4.00
N CYS A 111 -2.60 9.53 3.72
CA CYS A 111 -2.41 8.09 3.86
C CYS A 111 -1.09 7.75 4.54
N ALA A 112 -1.10 6.68 5.33
CA ALA A 112 0.09 6.01 5.84
C ALA A 112 -0.04 4.50 5.58
N ILE A 113 1.08 3.86 5.26
CA ILE A 113 1.15 2.42 4.91
C ILE A 113 2.35 1.80 5.60
N TRP A 114 2.14 0.68 6.29
CA TRP A 114 3.21 -0.11 6.90
C TRP A 114 2.87 -1.59 6.92
N ILE A 115 3.90 -2.43 6.91
CA ILE A 115 3.77 -3.88 7.06
C ILE A 115 3.58 -4.22 8.54
N ASP A 116 2.68 -5.16 8.83
CA ASP A 116 2.50 -5.69 10.18
C ASP A 116 3.82 -6.30 10.68
N ARG A 117 4.20 -5.96 11.92
CA ARG A 117 5.48 -6.40 12.50
C ARG A 117 5.51 -7.90 12.81
N ASP A 118 4.36 -8.48 13.12
CA ASP A 118 4.21 -9.88 13.52
C ASP A 118 3.82 -10.79 12.36
N ASN A 119 3.28 -10.20 11.27
CA ASN A 119 2.87 -10.94 10.09
C ASN A 119 3.09 -10.14 8.80
N TYR A 120 4.17 -10.44 8.10
CA TYR A 120 4.57 -9.76 6.86
C TYR A 120 3.61 -9.99 5.66
N ASN A 121 2.60 -10.86 5.82
CA ASN A 121 1.53 -11.04 4.86
C ASN A 121 0.34 -10.11 5.10
N LYS A 122 0.45 -9.20 6.06
CA LYS A 122 -0.53 -8.17 6.37
C LYS A 122 0.07 -6.78 6.17
N LEU A 123 -0.68 -5.93 5.50
CA LEU A 123 -0.37 -4.53 5.27
C LEU A 123 -1.42 -3.67 5.93
N HIS A 124 -0.99 -2.70 6.72
CA HIS A 124 -1.88 -1.70 7.29
C HIS A 124 -1.90 -0.45 6.41
N VAL A 125 -3.10 -0.03 6.04
CA VAL A 125 -3.35 1.15 5.22
C VAL A 125 -4.29 2.06 5.98
N ARG A 126 -3.82 3.24 6.35
CA ARG A 126 -4.57 4.21 7.17
C ARG A 126 -4.87 5.46 6.38
N GLY A 127 -6.14 5.81 6.29
CA GLY A 127 -6.61 7.09 5.77
C GLY A 127 -6.92 8.07 6.90
N TYR A 128 -6.60 9.33 6.68
CA TYR A 128 -6.83 10.42 7.65
C TYR A 128 -7.76 11.47 7.07
N SER A 129 -8.69 11.95 7.90
CA SER A 129 -9.52 13.11 7.64
C SER A 129 -9.49 14.02 8.88
N GLY A 130 -8.64 15.05 8.86
CA GLY A 130 -8.34 15.84 10.04
C GLY A 130 -7.73 14.98 11.16
N ILE A 131 -8.36 15.01 12.34
CA ILE A 131 -7.94 14.18 13.49
C ILE A 131 -8.52 12.76 13.47
N LEU A 132 -9.48 12.51 12.59
CA LEU A 132 -10.09 11.18 12.43
C LEU A 132 -9.26 10.32 11.49
N PHE A 133 -9.19 9.04 11.79
CA PHE A 133 -8.50 8.07 10.94
C PHE A 133 -9.21 6.72 10.95
N ARG A 134 -8.96 5.95 9.89
CA ARG A 134 -9.41 4.57 9.75
C ARG A 134 -8.29 3.72 9.18
N THR A 135 -8.02 2.59 9.81
CA THR A 135 -7.01 1.64 9.36
C THR A 135 -7.68 0.39 8.78
N GLN A 136 -7.26 0.04 7.57
CA GLN A 136 -7.60 -1.22 6.93
C GLN A 136 -6.41 -2.16 6.98
N THR A 137 -6.66 -3.46 7.00
CA THR A 137 -5.63 -4.49 6.85
C THR A 137 -5.84 -5.18 5.52
N TRP A 138 -4.83 -5.10 4.65
CA TRP A 138 -4.80 -5.78 3.38
C TRP A 138 -3.97 -7.06 3.49
N LEU A 139 -4.33 -8.09 2.74
CA LEU A 139 -3.69 -9.39 2.80
C LEU A 139 -2.84 -9.61 1.55
N LYS A 140 -1.64 -10.13 1.74
CA LYS A 140 -0.77 -10.46 0.60
C LYS A 140 -1.42 -11.52 -0.28
N GLU A 141 -1.38 -11.29 -1.60
CA GLU A 141 -1.81 -12.27 -2.59
C GLU A 141 -0.86 -13.47 -2.66
#